data_3e497c2d6a30894a7cd2e21b3a5cd601
#
_entry.id   3e497c2d6a30894a7cd2e21b3a5cd601
#
_cell.length_a   1.000
_cell.length_b   1.000
_cell.length_c   1.000
_cell.angle_alpha   90.00
_cell.angle_beta   90.00
_cell.angle_gamma   90.00
#
_symmetry.space_group_name_H-M   'P 1'
#
loop_
_entity.id
_entity.type
_entity.pdbx_description
1 polymer ?
#
loop_
_entity_poly.entity_id
_entity_poly.type
_entity_poly.pdbx_seq_one_letter_code
_entity_poly.pdbx_strand_id
1 'polypeptide(L)'
;VDLFFVNTMGLPFNSGAAFFMIALLALCFWGIYATMKRRQVFLNTVLLCFTMIVIGFSIFSIVLIRSSSKTPTNEYQPDNPFTLVRYLGREQYGSNPLIYGQAFDSPYEFEETKYWAPMPKKNSLGEMEDEYIKVNGPSDVKYPSEGKMLFPRMWSSTSEQHKDFYMSYIDDPKVETYKDEEGNTRKFIMPTFGDNLKFFFDFQMNWMYWRYFMWNFAGR
;
A
#
# COMPACT_ATOMS: atom_id res chain seq x y z
N VAL A 1 18.45 -5.69 -0.09
CA VAL A 1 19.75 -5.23 0.43
C VAL A 1 19.82 -5.50 1.93
N ASP A 2 18.91 -4.96 2.75
CA ASP A 2 18.96 -5.10 4.22
C ASP A 2 18.95 -6.57 4.66
N LEU A 3 18.09 -7.40 4.07
CA LEU A 3 18.04 -8.84 4.32
C LEU A 3 19.37 -9.56 4.09
N PHE A 4 20.13 -9.16 3.06
CA PHE A 4 21.46 -9.73 2.77
C PHE A 4 22.48 -9.30 3.82
N PHE A 5 22.47 -8.02 4.20
CA PHE A 5 23.42 -7.50 5.20
C PHE A 5 23.17 -8.10 6.58
N VAL A 6 21.90 -8.27 6.96
CA VAL A 6 21.54 -8.83 8.26
C VAL A 6 21.75 -10.36 8.29
N ASN A 7 21.07 -11.09 7.41
CA ASN A 7 21.05 -12.57 7.49
C ASN A 7 22.34 -13.24 6.98
N THR A 8 23.12 -12.57 6.10
CA THR A 8 24.34 -13.18 5.52
C THR A 8 25.61 -12.63 6.13
N MET A 9 25.64 -11.35 6.46
CA MET A 9 26.81 -10.68 7.00
C MET A 9 26.76 -10.48 8.52
N GLY A 10 25.63 -10.81 9.18
CA GLY A 10 25.46 -10.65 10.63
C GLY A 10 25.49 -9.21 11.11
N LEU A 11 25.15 -8.24 10.26
CA LEU A 11 25.11 -6.83 10.62
C LEU A 11 23.77 -6.48 11.31
N PRO A 12 23.74 -5.41 12.13
CA PRO A 12 22.51 -4.97 12.79
C PRO A 12 21.40 -4.62 11.80
N PHE A 13 20.14 -4.71 12.25
CA PHE A 13 18.97 -4.25 11.49
C PHE A 13 19.15 -2.84 10.96
N ASN A 14 18.64 -2.58 9.75
CA ASN A 14 18.73 -1.30 9.01
C ASN A 14 20.11 -0.96 8.43
N SER A 15 21.14 -1.76 8.65
CA SER A 15 22.49 -1.50 8.10
C SER A 15 22.50 -1.49 6.56
N GLY A 16 21.78 -2.42 5.94
CA GLY A 16 21.66 -2.50 4.50
C GLY A 16 20.84 -1.36 3.90
N ALA A 17 19.82 -0.88 4.59
CA ALA A 17 19.05 0.29 4.19
C ALA A 17 19.89 1.56 4.22
N ALA A 18 20.67 1.76 5.30
CA ALA A 18 21.58 2.89 5.43
C ALA A 18 22.68 2.85 4.32
N PHE A 19 23.28 1.69 4.11
CA PHE A 19 24.26 1.50 3.05
C PHE A 19 23.67 1.82 1.67
N PHE A 20 22.46 1.31 1.38
CA PHE A 20 21.79 1.56 0.10
C PHE A 20 21.54 3.05 -0.14
N MET A 21 21.06 3.78 0.86
CA MET A 21 20.82 5.22 0.75
C MET A 21 22.11 6.00 0.51
N ILE A 22 23.18 5.68 1.24
CA ILE A 22 24.49 6.34 1.07
C ILE A 22 25.04 6.04 -0.32
N ALA A 23 25.00 4.78 -0.75
CA ALA A 23 25.49 4.37 -2.07
C ALA A 23 24.70 5.02 -3.21
N LEU A 24 23.37 5.10 -3.08
CA LEU A 24 22.49 5.75 -4.06
C LEU A 24 22.83 7.24 -4.19
N LEU A 25 22.96 7.96 -3.06
CA LEU A 25 23.32 9.38 -3.09
C LEU A 25 24.73 9.60 -3.68
N ALA A 26 25.69 8.77 -3.28
CA ALA A 26 27.06 8.84 -3.84
C ALA A 26 27.06 8.63 -5.37
N LEU A 27 26.27 7.67 -5.86
CA LEU A 27 26.11 7.39 -7.28
C LEU A 27 25.43 8.57 -8.01
N CYS A 28 24.41 9.18 -7.42
CA CYS A 28 23.77 10.39 -7.94
C CYS A 28 24.77 11.56 -8.05
N PHE A 29 25.50 11.85 -7.00
CA PHE A 29 26.51 12.93 -7.01
C PHE A 29 27.62 12.66 -8.01
N TRP A 30 28.12 11.43 -8.08
CA TRP A 30 29.09 11.04 -9.10
C TRP A 30 28.54 11.20 -10.52
N GLY A 31 27.30 10.79 -10.75
CA GLY A 31 26.64 10.94 -12.05
C GLY A 31 26.47 12.42 -12.47
N ILE A 32 26.06 13.28 -11.53
CA ILE A 32 25.97 14.73 -11.76
C ILE A 32 27.35 15.29 -12.13
N TYR A 33 28.38 14.95 -11.36
CA TYR A 33 29.73 15.40 -11.64
C TYR A 33 30.22 14.94 -13.03
N ALA A 34 30.00 13.66 -13.39
CA ALA A 34 30.41 13.08 -14.66
C ALA A 34 29.67 13.75 -15.86
N THR A 35 28.37 13.99 -15.72
CA THR A 35 27.56 14.65 -16.76
C THR A 35 27.89 16.14 -16.92
N MET A 36 28.20 16.83 -15.82
CA MET A 36 28.73 18.21 -15.89
C MET A 36 30.04 18.27 -16.66
N LYS A 37 30.98 17.38 -16.36
CA LYS A 37 32.29 17.30 -17.06
C LYS A 37 32.14 17.01 -18.56
N ARG A 38 31.14 16.18 -18.91
CA ARG A 38 30.84 15.82 -20.32
C ARG A 38 29.94 16.84 -21.03
N ARG A 39 29.52 17.93 -20.35
CA ARG A 39 28.60 18.97 -20.85
C ARG A 39 27.26 18.43 -21.36
N GLN A 40 26.76 17.33 -20.79
CA GLN A 40 25.48 16.72 -21.14
C GLN A 40 24.34 17.37 -20.33
N VAL A 41 23.88 18.53 -20.77
CA VAL A 41 22.94 19.37 -20.01
C VAL A 41 21.64 18.65 -19.68
N PHE A 42 21.02 17.97 -20.66
CA PHE A 42 19.76 17.25 -20.46
C PHE A 42 19.90 16.16 -19.39
N LEU A 43 20.90 15.29 -19.52
CA LEU A 43 21.11 14.20 -18.57
C LEU A 43 21.46 14.71 -17.17
N ASN A 44 22.23 15.79 -17.09
CA ASN A 44 22.55 16.44 -15.83
C ASN A 44 21.29 16.98 -15.13
N THR A 45 20.41 17.65 -15.87
CA THR A 45 19.14 18.16 -15.32
C THR A 45 18.26 17.00 -14.80
N VAL A 46 18.12 15.91 -15.56
CA VAL A 46 17.35 14.72 -15.13
C VAL A 46 17.95 14.13 -13.85
N LEU A 47 19.27 13.99 -13.77
CA LEU A 47 19.93 13.48 -12.56
C LEU A 47 19.77 14.41 -11.36
N LEU A 48 19.81 15.73 -11.57
CA LEU A 48 19.55 16.71 -10.51
C LEU A 48 18.11 16.58 -9.99
N CYS A 49 17.12 16.52 -10.88
CA CYS A 49 15.73 16.33 -10.49
C CYS A 49 15.54 15.02 -9.72
N PHE A 50 16.12 13.92 -10.21
CA PHE A 50 16.07 12.63 -9.54
C PHE A 50 16.72 12.68 -8.14
N THR A 51 17.89 13.30 -8.03
CA THR A 51 18.58 13.46 -6.75
C THR A 51 17.76 14.27 -5.75
N MET A 52 17.11 15.35 -6.19
CA MET A 52 16.21 16.13 -5.34
C MET A 52 15.00 15.32 -4.86
N ILE A 53 14.43 14.48 -5.72
CA ILE A 53 13.37 13.56 -5.34
C ILE A 53 13.87 12.56 -4.28
N VAL A 54 15.02 11.95 -4.48
CA VAL A 54 15.63 11.00 -3.52
C VAL A 54 15.88 11.69 -2.17
N ILE A 55 16.41 12.90 -2.15
CA ILE A 55 16.61 13.69 -0.93
C ILE A 55 15.26 13.98 -0.26
N GLY A 56 14.24 14.37 -1.01
CA GLY A 56 12.90 14.60 -0.48
C GLY A 56 12.30 13.34 0.16
N PHE A 57 12.41 12.20 -0.50
CA PHE A 57 11.93 10.92 0.05
C PHE A 57 12.77 10.41 1.23
N SER A 58 14.03 10.82 1.36
CA SER A 58 14.87 10.43 2.49
C SER A 58 14.31 10.88 3.85
N ILE A 59 13.40 11.85 3.85
CA ILE A 59 12.70 12.31 5.07
C ILE A 59 11.92 11.18 5.75
N PHE A 60 11.47 10.16 5.00
CA PHE A 60 10.83 8.98 5.57
C PHE A 60 11.77 8.15 6.45
N SER A 61 13.10 8.30 6.30
CA SER A 61 14.08 7.69 7.21
C SER A 61 13.95 8.22 8.65
N ILE A 62 13.41 9.43 8.84
CA ILE A 62 13.13 9.99 10.16
C ILE A 62 12.08 9.15 10.90
N VAL A 63 11.07 8.63 10.17
CA VAL A 63 10.04 7.76 10.74
C VAL A 63 10.69 6.49 11.30
N LEU A 64 11.59 5.88 10.55
CA LEU A 64 12.33 4.68 10.94
C LEU A 64 13.21 4.94 12.18
N ILE A 65 13.95 6.05 12.20
CA ILE A 65 14.81 6.44 13.33
C ILE A 65 13.97 6.72 14.58
N ARG A 66 12.85 7.43 14.45
CA ARG A 66 11.94 7.69 15.58
C ARG A 66 11.29 6.43 16.11
N SER A 67 10.87 5.53 15.22
CA SER A 67 10.27 4.27 15.61
C SER A 67 11.25 3.38 16.39
N SER A 68 12.52 3.33 15.99
CA SER A 68 13.57 2.58 16.70
C SER A 68 13.83 3.09 18.12
N SER A 69 13.48 4.35 18.42
CA SER A 69 13.58 4.95 19.77
C SER A 69 12.48 4.47 20.74
N LYS A 70 11.57 3.57 20.32
CA LYS A 70 10.50 2.97 21.12
C LYS A 70 9.66 4.00 21.89
N THR A 71 9.17 5.02 21.18
CA THR A 71 8.29 6.05 21.75
C THR A 71 6.96 5.44 22.25
N PRO A 72 6.30 6.01 23.29
CA PRO A 72 5.06 5.47 23.87
C PRO A 72 3.92 5.27 22.85
N THR A 73 3.82 6.14 21.86
CA THR A 73 2.87 6.03 20.74
C THR A 73 3.62 5.67 19.47
N ASN A 74 3.85 4.38 19.26
CA ASN A 74 4.53 3.85 18.08
C ASN A 74 3.63 2.84 17.38
N GLU A 75 2.60 3.35 16.71
CA GLU A 75 1.70 2.49 15.93
C GLU A 75 2.45 1.82 14.78
N TYR A 76 2.18 0.53 14.57
CA TYR A 76 2.76 -0.29 13.51
C TYR A 76 4.27 -0.51 13.60
N GLN A 77 4.95 0.10 14.55
CA GLN A 77 6.39 -0.02 14.81
C GLN A 77 7.23 -0.09 13.52
N PRO A 78 7.25 0.95 12.68
CA PRO A 78 8.02 0.96 11.43
C PRO A 78 9.52 1.16 11.71
N ASP A 79 10.12 0.24 12.48
CA ASP A 79 11.51 0.26 12.95
C ASP A 79 12.49 -0.43 12.00
N ASN A 80 11.98 -1.04 10.93
CA ASN A 80 12.78 -1.68 9.89
C ASN A 80 12.17 -1.41 8.49
N PRO A 81 12.94 -1.63 7.38
CA PRO A 81 12.49 -1.30 6.04
C PRO A 81 11.21 -2.03 5.61
N PHE A 82 10.98 -3.25 6.08
CA PHE A 82 9.80 -4.03 5.71
C PHE A 82 8.54 -3.48 6.37
N THR A 83 8.59 -3.19 7.67
CA THR A 83 7.48 -2.57 8.38
C THR A 83 7.24 -1.13 7.93
N LEU A 84 8.30 -0.40 7.54
CA LEU A 84 8.17 0.94 6.97
C LEU A 84 7.39 0.92 5.65
N VAL A 85 7.68 -0.03 4.74
CA VAL A 85 6.96 -0.17 3.47
C VAL A 85 5.48 -0.47 3.72
N ARG A 86 5.17 -1.37 4.66
CA ARG A 86 3.78 -1.70 5.05
C ARG A 86 3.07 -0.49 5.66
N TYR A 87 3.76 0.26 6.51
CA TYR A 87 3.24 1.49 7.11
C TYR A 87 2.92 2.56 6.05
N LEU A 88 3.84 2.79 5.11
CA LEU A 88 3.64 3.74 4.01
C LEU A 88 2.57 3.26 3.02
N GLY A 89 2.48 1.95 2.79
CA GLY A 89 1.45 1.30 1.98
C GLY A 89 0.06 1.34 2.61
N ARG A 90 -0.06 1.74 3.90
CA ARG A 90 -1.32 1.76 4.65
C ARG A 90 -2.06 0.42 4.65
N GLU A 91 -1.33 -0.69 4.65
CA GLU A 91 -1.90 -2.04 4.58
C GLU A 91 -2.95 -2.30 5.66
N GLN A 92 -2.82 -1.68 6.84
CA GLN A 92 -3.78 -1.77 7.95
C GLN A 92 -5.19 -1.26 7.60
N TYR A 93 -5.32 -0.37 6.61
CA TYR A 93 -6.60 0.21 6.22
C TYR A 93 -7.26 -0.53 5.05
N GLY A 94 -6.63 -1.59 4.55
CA GLY A 94 -7.05 -2.31 3.36
C GLY A 94 -6.85 -1.51 2.07
N SER A 95 -7.19 -2.12 0.95
CA SER A 95 -7.08 -1.49 -0.37
C SER A 95 -8.43 -0.98 -0.84
N ASN A 96 -8.52 0.32 -1.09
CA ASN A 96 -9.70 0.93 -1.70
C ASN A 96 -9.47 1.07 -3.21
N PRO A 97 -10.23 0.38 -4.06
CA PRO A 97 -10.03 0.45 -5.49
C PRO A 97 -10.43 1.82 -6.05
N LEU A 98 -9.51 2.49 -6.76
CA LEU A 98 -9.75 3.79 -7.37
C LEU A 98 -10.18 3.69 -8.83
N ILE A 99 -9.46 2.89 -9.62
CA ILE A 99 -9.65 2.78 -11.07
C ILE A 99 -10.18 1.40 -11.44
N TYR A 100 -9.59 0.34 -10.90
CA TYR A 100 -9.96 -1.04 -11.16
C TYR A 100 -9.95 -1.84 -9.87
N GLY A 101 -11.01 -2.59 -9.58
CA GLY A 101 -11.11 -3.40 -8.37
C GLY A 101 -12.49 -4.01 -8.17
N GLN A 102 -12.69 -4.56 -6.99
CA GLN A 102 -13.89 -5.32 -6.63
C GLN A 102 -15.15 -4.45 -6.55
N ALA A 103 -16.30 -5.08 -6.81
CA ALA A 103 -17.61 -4.58 -6.48
C ALA A 103 -18.04 -5.03 -5.06
N PHE A 104 -19.09 -4.43 -4.52
CA PHE A 104 -19.53 -4.64 -3.15
C PHE A 104 -19.99 -6.08 -2.81
N ASP A 105 -20.45 -6.83 -3.80
CA ASP A 105 -20.93 -8.21 -3.63
C ASP A 105 -19.98 -9.24 -4.26
N SER A 106 -18.77 -8.82 -4.64
CA SER A 106 -17.79 -9.70 -5.26
C SER A 106 -17.39 -10.85 -4.34
N PRO A 107 -17.34 -12.09 -4.84
CA PRO A 107 -16.79 -13.20 -4.10
C PRO A 107 -15.33 -12.93 -3.75
N TYR A 108 -14.86 -13.46 -2.65
CA TYR A 108 -13.48 -13.31 -2.19
C TYR A 108 -12.95 -14.60 -1.60
N GLU A 109 -11.65 -14.75 -1.67
CA GLU A 109 -10.88 -15.84 -1.08
C GLU A 109 -9.85 -15.27 -0.12
N PHE A 110 -9.49 -16.03 0.92
CA PHE A 110 -8.42 -15.64 1.83
C PHE A 110 -7.10 -16.24 1.36
N GLU A 111 -6.12 -15.38 1.12
CA GLU A 111 -4.76 -15.79 0.80
C GLU A 111 -3.85 -15.55 2.01
N GLU A 112 -3.12 -16.59 2.44
CA GLU A 112 -2.13 -16.42 3.49
C GLU A 112 -0.95 -15.59 2.98
N THR A 113 -0.74 -14.43 3.59
CA THR A 113 0.42 -13.61 3.27
C THR A 113 1.60 -13.96 4.17
N LYS A 114 2.81 -13.90 3.61
CA LYS A 114 4.06 -14.09 4.35
C LYS A 114 4.89 -12.82 4.24
N TYR A 115 5.36 -12.34 5.37
CA TYR A 115 6.22 -11.16 5.41
C TYR A 115 7.50 -11.41 6.20
N TRP A 116 8.51 -10.59 5.95
CA TRP A 116 9.75 -10.63 6.70
C TRP A 116 9.61 -9.82 7.99
N ALA A 117 9.87 -10.49 9.13
CA ALA A 117 9.87 -9.85 10.45
C ALA A 117 11.25 -9.95 11.10
N PRO A 118 11.69 -8.92 11.82
CA PRO A 118 12.89 -8.97 12.63
C PRO A 118 12.65 -9.90 13.82
N MET A 119 13.51 -10.89 13.99
CA MET A 119 13.45 -11.81 15.13
C MET A 119 14.87 -12.12 15.59
N PRO A 120 15.34 -11.42 16.64
CA PRO A 120 16.66 -11.67 17.18
C PRO A 120 16.75 -13.11 17.71
N LYS A 121 17.76 -13.83 17.26
CA LYS A 121 18.03 -15.23 17.61
C LYS A 121 19.27 -15.32 18.47
N LYS A 122 19.26 -16.24 19.43
CA LYS A 122 20.47 -16.56 20.19
C LYS A 122 21.40 -17.42 19.35
N ASN A 123 22.61 -16.94 19.17
CA ASN A 123 23.71 -17.65 18.55
C ASN A 123 24.14 -18.84 19.44
N SER A 124 24.90 -19.80 18.91
CA SER A 124 25.51 -20.92 19.63
C SER A 124 26.41 -20.47 20.80
N LEU A 125 26.87 -19.22 20.80
CA LEU A 125 27.64 -18.59 21.85
C LEU A 125 26.78 -17.87 22.91
N GLY A 126 25.44 -17.88 22.77
CA GLY A 126 24.50 -17.24 23.69
C GLY A 126 24.31 -15.73 23.45
N GLU A 127 24.92 -15.16 22.42
CA GLU A 127 24.77 -13.76 22.01
C GLU A 127 23.52 -13.61 21.14
N MET A 128 22.87 -12.45 21.20
CA MET A 128 21.70 -12.13 20.38
C MET A 128 22.17 -11.64 19.01
N GLU A 129 21.81 -12.36 17.97
CA GLU A 129 22.09 -12.05 16.58
C GLU A 129 20.81 -11.61 15.87
N ASP A 130 20.89 -10.55 15.10
CA ASP A 130 19.76 -10.02 14.35
C ASP A 130 19.47 -10.93 13.15
N GLU A 131 18.24 -11.37 12.97
CA GLU A 131 17.81 -12.20 11.84
C GLU A 131 16.43 -11.79 11.34
N TYR A 132 16.22 -11.77 10.03
CA TYR A 132 14.90 -11.66 9.41
C TYR A 132 14.38 -13.04 9.07
N ILE A 133 13.20 -13.38 9.59
CA ILE A 133 12.51 -14.63 9.28
C ILE A 133 11.19 -14.34 8.55
N LYS A 134 10.75 -15.31 7.75
CA LYS A 134 9.40 -15.28 7.17
C LYS A 134 8.38 -15.73 8.19
N VAL A 135 7.44 -14.86 8.52
CA VAL A 135 6.30 -15.16 9.39
C VAL A 135 5.00 -15.09 8.61
N ASN A 136 4.00 -15.85 9.05
CA ASN A 136 2.67 -15.73 8.48
C ASN A 136 2.07 -14.39 8.88
N GLY A 137 1.58 -13.66 7.87
CA GLY A 137 0.88 -12.39 8.05
C GLY A 137 -0.62 -12.59 8.27
N PRO A 138 -1.35 -11.49 8.43
CA PRO A 138 -2.79 -11.52 8.35
C PRO A 138 -3.21 -12.04 6.98
N SER A 139 -4.29 -12.82 6.94
CA SER A 139 -4.87 -13.24 5.67
C SER A 139 -5.28 -12.03 4.84
N ASP A 140 -4.83 -11.96 3.62
CA ASP A 140 -5.27 -10.92 2.67
C ASP A 140 -6.48 -11.42 1.88
N VAL A 141 -7.29 -10.50 1.41
CA VAL A 141 -8.51 -10.81 0.66
C VAL A 141 -8.21 -10.67 -0.83
N LYS A 142 -8.30 -11.79 -1.53
CA LYS A 142 -8.12 -11.85 -2.97
C LYS A 142 -9.48 -11.93 -3.66
N TYR A 143 -9.70 -11.02 -4.58
CA TYR A 143 -10.90 -11.00 -5.39
C TYR A 143 -10.61 -11.61 -6.77
N PRO A 144 -11.45 -12.51 -7.29
CA PRO A 144 -11.30 -13.05 -8.63
C PRO A 144 -11.55 -11.97 -9.70
N SER A 145 -11.08 -12.23 -10.93
CA SER A 145 -11.21 -11.30 -12.06
C SER A 145 -12.66 -11.00 -12.43
N GLU A 146 -13.53 -11.97 -12.26
CA GLU A 146 -14.97 -11.89 -12.54
C GLU A 146 -15.69 -10.90 -11.62
N GLY A 147 -15.19 -10.74 -10.38
CA GLY A 147 -15.71 -9.79 -9.39
C GLY A 147 -15.09 -8.40 -9.48
N LYS A 148 -14.20 -8.16 -10.45
CA LYS A 148 -13.54 -6.85 -10.60
C LYS A 148 -14.10 -6.09 -11.80
N MET A 149 -14.14 -4.76 -11.63
CA MET A 149 -14.63 -3.86 -12.67
C MET A 149 -13.83 -2.58 -12.77
N LEU A 150 -14.00 -1.86 -13.86
CA LEU A 150 -13.45 -0.54 -14.06
C LEU A 150 -14.30 0.50 -13.29
N PHE A 151 -13.62 1.42 -12.61
CA PHE A 151 -14.22 2.51 -11.85
C PHE A 151 -15.23 2.05 -10.78
N PRO A 152 -14.85 1.14 -9.86
CA PRO A 152 -15.74 0.68 -8.80
C PRO A 152 -15.95 1.83 -7.78
N ARG A 153 -17.18 2.28 -7.63
CA ARG A 153 -17.56 3.27 -6.62
C ARG A 153 -18.31 2.63 -5.47
N MET A 154 -19.06 1.58 -5.74
CA MET A 154 -19.75 0.72 -4.80
C MET A 154 -18.89 -0.52 -4.54
N TRP A 155 -17.95 -0.45 -3.61
CA TRP A 155 -16.94 -1.49 -3.39
C TRP A 155 -16.92 -2.07 -1.97
N SER A 156 -17.55 -1.40 -1.00
CA SER A 156 -17.49 -1.82 0.41
C SER A 156 -18.45 -2.98 0.67
N SER A 157 -17.87 -4.13 1.07
CA SER A 157 -18.61 -5.35 1.43
C SER A 157 -18.69 -5.58 2.94
N THR A 158 -18.25 -4.62 3.76
CA THR A 158 -18.06 -4.80 5.22
C THR A 158 -19.37 -4.81 6.02
N SER A 159 -20.48 -4.31 5.46
CA SER A 159 -21.74 -4.19 6.17
C SER A 159 -22.92 -4.46 5.23
N GLU A 160 -23.92 -5.20 5.69
CA GLU A 160 -25.20 -5.39 4.99
C GLU A 160 -25.90 -4.06 4.70
N GLN A 161 -25.79 -3.08 5.61
CA GLN A 161 -26.35 -1.75 5.39
C GLN A 161 -25.73 -1.05 4.18
N HIS A 162 -24.45 -1.29 3.91
CA HIS A 162 -23.81 -0.76 2.70
C HIS A 162 -24.35 -1.43 1.44
N LYS A 163 -24.61 -2.73 1.47
CA LYS A 163 -25.20 -3.46 0.35
C LYS A 163 -26.59 -2.93 0.02
N ASP A 164 -27.46 -2.80 1.04
CA ASP A 164 -28.81 -2.27 0.86
C ASP A 164 -28.79 -0.85 0.28
N PHE A 165 -27.87 -0.03 0.78
CA PHE A 165 -27.68 1.33 0.28
C PHE A 165 -27.22 1.34 -1.19
N TYR A 166 -26.28 0.50 -1.58
CA TYR A 166 -25.83 0.40 -2.97
C TYR A 166 -26.91 -0.14 -3.89
N MET A 167 -27.70 -1.11 -3.43
CA MET A 167 -28.83 -1.64 -4.19
C MET A 167 -29.84 -0.58 -4.57
N SER A 168 -30.02 0.48 -3.77
CA SER A 168 -30.90 1.60 -4.10
C SER A 168 -30.46 2.43 -5.32
N TYR A 169 -29.21 2.31 -5.74
CA TYR A 169 -28.64 2.99 -6.92
C TYR A 169 -28.55 2.11 -8.17
N ILE A 170 -28.86 0.81 -8.04
CA ILE A 170 -28.82 -0.14 -9.13
C ILE A 170 -30.22 -0.36 -9.67
N ASP A 171 -30.47 0.07 -10.90
CA ASP A 171 -31.80 -0.04 -11.51
C ASP A 171 -32.07 -1.44 -12.07
N ASP A 172 -31.03 -2.12 -12.63
CA ASP A 172 -31.14 -3.47 -13.22
C ASP A 172 -29.95 -4.35 -12.73
N PRO A 173 -30.12 -5.06 -11.61
CA PRO A 173 -29.04 -5.84 -11.02
C PRO A 173 -28.65 -7.03 -11.90
N LYS A 174 -27.43 -7.03 -12.43
CA LYS A 174 -26.86 -8.17 -13.14
C LYS A 174 -26.35 -9.19 -12.14
N VAL A 175 -26.87 -10.40 -12.23
CA VAL A 175 -26.42 -11.53 -11.41
C VAL A 175 -25.41 -12.32 -12.19
N GLU A 176 -24.17 -12.34 -11.71
CA GLU A 176 -23.10 -13.17 -12.25
C GLU A 176 -22.85 -14.39 -11.37
N THR A 177 -22.18 -15.39 -11.93
CA THR A 177 -21.88 -16.64 -11.23
C THR A 177 -20.37 -16.86 -11.20
N TYR A 178 -19.86 -17.15 -10.00
CA TYR A 178 -18.46 -17.52 -9.79
C TYR A 178 -18.38 -18.98 -9.31
N LYS A 179 -17.44 -19.73 -9.87
CA LYS A 179 -17.09 -21.07 -9.39
C LYS A 179 -15.85 -21.00 -8.54
N ASP A 180 -16.02 -21.36 -7.29
CA ASP A 180 -14.94 -21.47 -6.31
C ASP A 180 -13.98 -22.62 -6.69
N GLU A 181 -12.75 -22.63 -6.18
CA GLU A 181 -11.76 -23.71 -6.39
C GLU A 181 -12.31 -25.07 -5.93
N GLU A 182 -13.22 -25.10 -4.98
CA GLU A 182 -13.94 -26.27 -4.49
C GLU A 182 -15.08 -26.74 -5.43
N GLY A 183 -15.35 -26.00 -6.53
CA GLY A 183 -16.42 -26.29 -7.49
C GLY A 183 -17.81 -25.79 -7.08
N ASN A 184 -17.93 -25.08 -5.96
CA ASN A 184 -19.20 -24.47 -5.56
C ASN A 184 -19.52 -23.25 -6.41
N THR A 185 -20.78 -23.11 -6.81
CA THR A 185 -21.24 -21.96 -7.60
C THR A 185 -21.85 -20.91 -6.66
N ARG A 186 -21.25 -19.74 -6.61
CA ARG A 186 -21.77 -18.56 -5.89
C ARG A 186 -22.35 -17.57 -6.88
N LYS A 187 -23.52 -17.02 -6.55
CA LYS A 187 -24.15 -15.94 -7.32
C LYS A 187 -23.85 -14.62 -6.61
N PHE A 188 -23.51 -13.60 -7.36
CA PHE A 188 -23.24 -12.27 -6.83
C PHE A 188 -23.75 -11.19 -7.78
N ILE A 189 -24.00 -10.00 -7.25
CA ILE A 189 -24.53 -8.86 -7.98
C ILE A 189 -23.39 -7.96 -8.44
N MET A 190 -23.33 -7.74 -9.75
CA MET A 190 -22.34 -6.86 -10.37
C MET A 190 -23.00 -5.56 -10.82
N PRO A 191 -22.64 -4.40 -10.26
CA PRO A 191 -23.16 -3.12 -10.74
C PRO A 191 -22.57 -2.82 -12.13
N THR A 192 -23.32 -2.11 -12.96
CA THR A 192 -22.84 -1.63 -14.25
C THR A 192 -21.91 -0.42 -14.08
N PHE A 193 -21.15 -0.10 -15.12
CA PHE A 193 -20.37 1.15 -15.14
C PHE A 193 -21.28 2.38 -15.01
N GLY A 194 -22.49 2.35 -15.58
CA GLY A 194 -23.48 3.41 -15.44
C GLY A 194 -23.96 3.62 -14.02
N ASP A 195 -24.22 2.53 -13.28
CA ASP A 195 -24.63 2.59 -11.87
C ASP A 195 -23.54 3.22 -11.00
N ASN A 196 -22.25 2.87 -11.25
CA ASN A 196 -21.15 3.49 -10.57
C ASN A 196 -20.99 4.98 -10.89
N LEU A 197 -21.25 5.41 -12.13
CA LEU A 197 -21.27 6.84 -12.48
C LEU A 197 -22.42 7.56 -11.79
N LYS A 198 -23.62 6.99 -11.78
CA LYS A 198 -24.78 7.53 -11.07
C LYS A 198 -24.47 7.72 -9.59
N PHE A 199 -23.92 6.69 -8.94
CA PHE A 199 -23.50 6.74 -7.54
C PHE A 199 -22.41 7.80 -7.30
N PHE A 200 -21.43 7.90 -8.20
CA PHE A 200 -20.37 8.89 -8.09
C PHE A 200 -20.90 10.33 -8.15
N PHE A 201 -21.75 10.65 -9.11
CA PHE A 201 -22.27 12.02 -9.25
C PHE A 201 -23.32 12.36 -8.22
N ASP A 202 -24.30 11.47 -7.98
CA ASP A 202 -25.42 11.78 -7.09
C ASP A 202 -25.02 11.72 -5.62
N PHE A 203 -24.26 10.69 -5.22
CA PHE A 203 -23.90 10.52 -3.82
C PHE A 203 -22.53 11.11 -3.49
N GLN A 204 -21.46 10.69 -4.18
CA GLN A 204 -20.11 11.11 -3.78
C GLN A 204 -19.84 12.58 -4.11
N MET A 205 -20.21 13.06 -5.31
CA MET A 205 -20.00 14.46 -5.68
C MET A 205 -21.06 15.37 -5.11
N ASN A 206 -22.33 15.10 -5.34
CA ASN A 206 -23.41 16.01 -4.95
C ASN A 206 -23.65 15.95 -3.43
N TRP A 207 -23.99 14.80 -2.90
CA TRP A 207 -24.35 14.69 -1.49
C TRP A 207 -23.14 14.77 -0.55
N MET A 208 -22.02 14.09 -0.81
CA MET A 208 -20.86 14.14 0.08
C MET A 208 -20.02 15.39 -0.19
N TYR A 209 -19.42 15.51 -1.39
CA TYR A 209 -18.41 16.55 -1.64
C TYR A 209 -19.00 17.95 -1.57
N TRP A 210 -20.04 18.27 -2.38
CA TRP A 210 -20.59 19.61 -2.43
C TRP A 210 -21.23 20.05 -1.12
N ARG A 211 -21.90 19.16 -0.41
CA ARG A 211 -22.45 19.48 0.90
C ARG A 211 -21.37 19.89 1.90
N TYR A 212 -20.28 19.13 2.01
CA TYR A 212 -19.19 19.47 2.92
C TYR A 212 -18.41 20.70 2.47
N PHE A 213 -18.20 20.87 1.16
CA PHE A 213 -17.59 22.07 0.61
C PHE A 213 -18.41 23.33 0.94
N MET A 214 -19.73 23.28 0.71
CA MET A 214 -20.62 24.41 0.98
C MET A 214 -20.74 24.76 2.47
N TRP A 215 -20.57 23.82 3.38
CA TRP A 215 -20.54 24.10 4.80
C TRP A 215 -19.44 25.09 5.22
N ASN A 216 -18.36 25.18 4.47
CA ASN A 216 -17.32 26.18 4.72
C ASN A 216 -17.75 27.61 4.36
N PHE A 217 -18.74 27.78 3.49
CA PHE A 217 -19.15 29.08 2.97
C PHE A 217 -20.57 29.49 3.39
N ALA A 218 -21.49 28.55 3.49
CA ALA A 218 -22.90 28.85 3.75
C ALA A 218 -23.29 28.75 5.23
N GLY A 219 -22.40 28.31 6.10
CA GLY A 219 -22.73 28.01 7.50
C GLY A 219 -23.67 26.79 7.63
N ARG A 220 -23.95 26.41 8.85
CA ARG A 220 -24.95 25.39 9.17
C ARG A 220 -26.32 25.99 9.27
#